data_59d7265717e0d20bc765f2a13de499fb
#
_entry.id   59d7265717e0d20bc765f2a13de499fb
#
_cell.length_a   1.000
_cell.length_b   1.000
_cell.length_c   1.000
_cell.angle_alpha   90.00
_cell.angle_beta   90.00
_cell.angle_gamma   90.00
#
_symmetry.space_group_name_H-M   'P 1'
#
loop_
_entity.id
_entity.type
_entity.pdbx_description
1 polymer ?
#
loop_
_entity_poly.entity_id
_entity_poly.type
_entity_poly.pdbx_seq_one_letter_code
_entity_poly.pdbx_strand_id
1 'polypeptide(L)'
;MKAIITVVGPDRVGIIAEVCTLLAEMKISVVEISQTIMEHTFTMIMLVKSTEGAPAFDEIQRRLAAKGEEMQLAIRIQREDIFTSVHVDEYIMEVRDTKRGVEELTSDI
;
A
#
# COMPACT_ATOMS: atom_id res chain seq x y z
N MET A 1 -6.82 15.25 -0.17
CA MET A 1 -5.76 14.60 -0.95
C MET A 1 -6.03 13.10 -1.02
N LYS A 2 -5.89 12.53 -2.21
CA LYS A 2 -5.92 11.09 -2.40
C LYS A 2 -4.51 10.61 -2.72
N ALA A 3 -4.19 9.38 -2.32
CA ALA A 3 -2.86 8.82 -2.53
C ALA A 3 -2.94 7.30 -2.62
N ILE A 4 -1.88 6.70 -3.17
CA ILE A 4 -1.72 5.26 -3.24
C ILE A 4 -0.57 4.87 -2.32
N ILE A 5 -0.81 3.90 -1.44
CA ILE A 5 0.20 3.35 -0.56
C ILE A 5 0.48 1.92 -0.99
N THR A 6 1.77 1.59 -1.14
CA THR A 6 2.20 0.21 -1.41
C THR A 6 3.01 -0.31 -0.24
N VAL A 7 2.77 -1.55 0.14
CA VAL A 7 3.48 -2.22 1.24
C VAL A 7 3.97 -3.58 0.72
N VAL A 8 5.26 -3.82 0.81
CA VAL A 8 5.87 -5.07 0.33
C VAL A 8 6.91 -5.55 1.33
N GLY A 9 6.89 -6.82 1.64
CA GLY A 9 7.90 -7.42 2.50
C GLY A 9 7.51 -8.81 3.00
N PRO A 10 8.30 -9.38 3.91
CA PRO A 10 7.98 -10.69 4.47
C PRO A 10 6.63 -10.67 5.18
N ASP A 11 5.83 -11.71 4.95
CA ASP A 11 4.53 -11.83 5.59
C ASP A 11 4.69 -12.10 7.09
N ARG A 12 3.84 -11.45 7.89
CA ARG A 12 3.73 -11.72 9.32
C ARG A 12 2.38 -11.25 9.83
N VAL A 13 2.00 -11.76 10.99
CA VAL A 13 0.75 -11.38 11.64
C VAL A 13 0.81 -9.89 12.04
N GLY A 14 -0.28 -9.18 11.80
CA GLY A 14 -0.45 -7.83 12.28
C GLY A 14 -0.03 -6.70 11.34
N ILE A 15 0.46 -7.01 10.12
CA ILE A 15 0.87 -5.97 9.17
C ILE A 15 -0.25 -4.98 8.88
N ILE A 16 -1.42 -5.49 8.50
CA ILE A 16 -2.56 -4.64 8.15
C ILE A 16 -2.99 -3.80 9.36
N ALA A 17 -3.07 -4.43 10.52
CA ALA A 17 -3.49 -3.75 11.75
C ALA A 17 -2.54 -2.59 12.10
N GLU A 18 -1.23 -2.82 12.04
CA GLU A 18 -0.25 -1.79 12.36
C GLU A 18 -0.27 -0.63 11.36
N VAL A 19 -0.32 -0.94 10.07
CA VAL A 19 -0.36 0.09 9.03
C VAL A 19 -1.66 0.89 9.12
N CYS A 20 -2.79 0.22 9.25
CA CYS A 20 -4.09 0.90 9.34
C CYS A 20 -4.23 1.72 10.62
N THR A 21 -3.66 1.28 11.73
CA THR A 21 -3.64 2.05 12.97
C THR A 21 -2.87 3.35 12.78
N LEU A 22 -1.70 3.30 12.13
CA LEU A 22 -0.93 4.49 11.83
C LEU A 22 -1.72 5.45 10.92
N LEU A 23 -2.37 4.92 9.89
CA LEU A 23 -3.20 5.74 9.00
C LEU A 23 -4.34 6.41 9.76
N ALA A 24 -5.01 5.69 10.65
CA ALA A 24 -6.08 6.24 11.47
C ALA A 24 -5.57 7.37 12.38
N GLU A 25 -4.40 7.20 12.98
CA GLU A 25 -3.77 8.25 13.80
C GLU A 25 -3.48 9.52 12.99
N MET A 26 -3.16 9.38 11.71
CA MET A 26 -2.91 10.50 10.82
C MET A 26 -4.18 11.02 10.14
N LYS A 27 -5.36 10.53 10.53
CA LYS A 27 -6.64 10.94 9.95
C LYS A 27 -6.72 10.65 8.45
N ILE A 28 -6.23 9.48 8.07
CA ILE A 28 -6.27 9.00 6.70
C ILE A 28 -7.23 7.83 6.61
N SER A 29 -8.16 7.92 5.67
CA SER A 29 -9.19 6.89 5.43
C SER A 29 -8.77 5.99 4.29
N VAL A 30 -8.95 4.68 4.44
CA VAL A 30 -8.71 3.70 3.38
C VAL A 30 -9.97 3.59 2.53
N VAL A 31 -9.82 3.87 1.23
CA VAL A 31 -10.93 3.83 0.27
C VAL A 31 -11.03 2.46 -0.37
N GLU A 32 -9.89 1.88 -0.74
CA GLU A 32 -9.82 0.60 -1.40
C GLU A 32 -8.52 -0.08 -1.01
N ILE A 33 -8.55 -1.40 -0.89
CA ILE A 33 -7.37 -2.18 -0.52
C ILE A 33 -7.32 -3.46 -1.35
N SER A 34 -6.13 -3.82 -1.81
CA SER A 34 -5.86 -5.08 -2.48
C SER A 34 -4.60 -5.68 -1.87
N GLN A 35 -4.65 -6.95 -1.52
CA GLN A 35 -3.50 -7.59 -0.89
C GLN A 35 -3.29 -8.99 -1.42
N THR A 36 -2.05 -9.47 -1.31
CA THR A 36 -1.69 -10.83 -1.67
C THR A 36 -0.55 -11.31 -0.79
N ILE A 37 -0.57 -12.60 -0.53
CA ILE A 37 0.54 -13.29 0.13
C ILE A 37 0.98 -14.39 -0.83
N MET A 38 2.27 -14.37 -1.19
CA MET A 38 2.81 -15.34 -2.12
C MET A 38 4.21 -15.75 -1.65
N GLU A 39 4.39 -17.03 -1.38
CA GLU A 39 5.66 -17.57 -0.89
C GLU A 39 6.26 -16.73 0.24
N HIS A 40 5.43 -16.45 1.25
CA HIS A 40 5.82 -15.65 2.43
C HIS A 40 6.08 -14.18 2.16
N THR A 41 5.81 -13.71 0.95
CA THR A 41 5.90 -12.27 0.63
C THR A 41 4.52 -11.65 0.66
N PHE A 42 4.37 -10.61 1.46
CA PHE A 42 3.15 -9.81 1.57
C PHE A 42 3.24 -8.63 0.61
N THR A 43 2.18 -8.41 -0.16
CA THR A 43 2.07 -7.24 -1.04
C THR A 43 0.69 -6.62 -0.86
N MET A 44 0.65 -5.31 -0.65
CA MET A 44 -0.60 -4.60 -0.43
C MET A 44 -0.57 -3.26 -1.16
N ILE A 45 -1.69 -2.93 -1.80
CA ILE A 45 -1.91 -1.62 -2.41
C ILE A 45 -3.16 -1.05 -1.80
N MET A 46 -3.08 0.19 -1.34
CA MET A 46 -4.22 0.90 -0.77
C MET A 46 -4.44 2.22 -1.47
N LEU A 47 -5.68 2.49 -1.84
CA LEU A 47 -6.10 3.83 -2.20
C LEU A 47 -6.61 4.49 -0.93
N VAL A 48 -6.04 5.63 -0.59
CA VAL A 48 -6.34 6.34 0.65
C VAL A 48 -6.73 7.78 0.38
N LYS A 49 -7.41 8.37 1.35
CA LYS A 49 -7.90 9.74 1.28
C LYS A 49 -7.64 10.41 2.61
N SER A 50 -6.99 11.58 2.60
CA SER A 50 -6.82 12.35 3.82
C SER A 50 -8.15 12.98 4.23
N THR A 51 -8.39 13.03 5.53
CA THR A 51 -9.56 13.68 6.09
C THR A 51 -9.11 14.97 6.80
N GLU A 52 -10.06 15.72 7.35
CA GLU A 52 -9.76 16.95 8.07
C GLU A 52 -8.83 16.65 9.23
N GLY A 53 -7.78 17.45 9.38
CA GLY A 53 -6.80 17.30 10.44
C GLY A 53 -5.63 16.39 10.09
N ALA A 54 -5.58 15.85 8.88
CA ALA A 54 -4.44 15.05 8.44
C ALA A 54 -3.19 15.92 8.31
N PRO A 55 -1.99 15.38 8.63
CA PRO A 55 -0.76 16.13 8.46
C PRO A 55 -0.41 16.36 6.99
N ALA A 56 0.61 17.17 6.72
CA ALA A 56 1.10 17.41 5.38
C ALA A 56 1.67 16.13 4.76
N PHE A 57 1.67 16.04 3.45
CA PHE A 57 2.09 14.84 2.71
C PHE A 57 3.50 14.38 3.09
N ASP A 58 4.46 15.27 3.20
CA ASP A 58 5.83 14.91 3.55
C ASP A 58 5.94 14.34 4.97
N GLU A 59 5.11 14.76 5.90
CA GLU A 59 5.06 14.14 7.22
C GLU A 59 4.46 12.74 7.16
N ILE A 60 3.40 12.56 6.37
CA ILE A 60 2.80 11.26 6.15
C ILE A 60 3.84 10.30 5.56
N GLN A 61 4.56 10.77 4.54
CA GLN A 61 5.61 10.00 3.87
C GLN A 61 6.70 9.57 4.85
N ARG A 62 7.17 10.49 5.68
CA ARG A 62 8.20 10.22 6.68
C ARG A 62 7.74 9.20 7.72
N ARG A 63 6.52 9.34 8.22
CA ARG A 63 5.97 8.43 9.22
C ARG A 63 5.74 7.02 8.67
N LEU A 64 5.30 6.92 7.41
CA LEU A 64 5.16 5.63 6.75
C LEU A 64 6.50 4.97 6.50
N ALA A 65 7.52 5.74 6.10
CA ALA A 65 8.86 5.22 5.89
C ALA A 65 9.45 4.70 7.21
N ALA A 66 9.27 5.44 8.31
CA ALA A 66 9.73 5.02 9.62
C ALA A 66 9.03 3.74 10.08
N LYS A 67 7.73 3.63 9.85
CA LYS A 67 6.98 2.40 10.16
C LYS A 67 7.50 1.23 9.32
N GLY A 68 7.83 1.47 8.06
CA GLY A 68 8.41 0.45 7.19
C GLY A 68 9.75 -0.05 7.74
N GLU A 69 10.62 0.83 8.19
CA GLU A 69 11.90 0.44 8.79
C GLU A 69 11.66 -0.38 10.06
N GLU A 70 10.76 0.06 10.92
CA GLU A 70 10.41 -0.65 12.15
C GLU A 70 9.91 -2.07 11.87
N MET A 71 9.08 -2.22 10.85
CA MET A 71 8.45 -3.49 10.49
C MET A 71 9.27 -4.30 9.47
N GLN A 72 10.37 -3.78 8.98
CA GLN A 72 11.17 -4.40 7.90
C GLN A 72 10.34 -4.62 6.63
N LEU A 73 9.54 -3.61 6.28
CA LEU A 73 8.71 -3.58 5.08
C LEU A 73 9.07 -2.37 4.25
N ALA A 74 8.92 -2.49 2.92
CA ALA A 74 8.99 -1.33 2.04
C ALA A 74 7.59 -0.72 1.97
N ILE A 75 7.43 0.47 2.54
CA ILE A 75 6.17 1.21 2.52
C ILE A 75 6.40 2.50 1.75
N ARG A 76 5.63 2.71 0.68
CA ARG A 76 5.72 3.89 -0.18
C ARG A 76 4.35 4.52 -0.34
N ILE A 77 4.34 5.84 -0.47
CA ILE A 77 3.13 6.60 -0.75
C ILE A 77 3.36 7.51 -1.95
N GLN A 78 2.39 7.56 -2.84
CA GLN A 78 2.40 8.43 -4.03
C GLN A 78 1.07 9.15 -4.12
N ARG A 79 1.11 10.46 -4.38
CA ARG A 79 -0.11 11.25 -4.48
C ARG A 79 -0.84 10.94 -5.78
N GLU A 80 -2.17 10.88 -5.70
CA GLU A 80 -3.01 10.61 -6.86
C GLU A 80 -2.93 11.73 -7.91
N ASP A 81 -2.66 12.97 -7.51
CA ASP A 81 -2.53 14.08 -8.44
C ASP A 81 -1.29 13.98 -9.35
N ILE A 82 -0.36 13.06 -9.03
CA ILE A 82 0.75 12.71 -9.92
C ILE A 82 0.26 11.76 -11.02
N PHE A 83 -0.83 11.04 -10.74
CA PHE A 83 -1.47 10.12 -11.68
C PHE A 83 -2.88 10.62 -11.98
N THR A 84 -3.29 10.55 -13.25
CA THR A 84 -4.71 10.73 -13.57
C THR A 84 -5.46 9.52 -13.06
N SER A 85 -6.80 9.62 -12.90
CA SER A 85 -7.59 8.48 -12.45
C SER A 85 -7.43 7.27 -13.37
N VAL A 86 -7.18 7.47 -14.66
CA VAL A 86 -6.88 6.39 -15.61
C VAL A 86 -5.58 5.71 -15.25
N HIS A 87 -4.56 6.48 -14.90
CA HIS A 87 -3.25 5.93 -14.51
C HIS A 87 -3.32 5.14 -13.20
N VAL A 88 -4.15 5.57 -12.26
CA VAL A 88 -4.37 4.83 -11.00
C VAL A 88 -4.96 3.45 -11.30
N ASP A 89 -5.98 3.39 -12.15
CA ASP A 89 -6.61 2.13 -12.53
C ASP A 89 -5.62 1.21 -13.25
N GLU A 90 -4.83 1.76 -14.16
CA GLU A 90 -3.78 1.01 -14.86
C GLU A 90 -2.75 0.45 -13.88
N TYR A 91 -2.33 1.24 -12.92
CA TYR A 91 -1.35 0.81 -11.92
C TYR A 91 -1.88 -0.37 -11.09
N ILE A 92 -3.13 -0.29 -10.64
CA ILE A 92 -3.76 -1.38 -9.90
C ILE A 92 -3.86 -2.63 -10.77
N MET A 93 -4.24 -2.47 -12.03
CA MET A 93 -4.32 -3.57 -12.99
C MET A 93 -2.97 -4.24 -13.20
N GLU A 94 -1.91 -3.46 -13.39
CA GLU A 94 -0.55 -3.99 -13.55
C GLU A 94 -0.13 -4.87 -12.38
N VAL A 95 -0.39 -4.44 -11.16
CA VAL A 95 -0.04 -5.22 -9.97
C VAL A 95 -0.83 -6.51 -9.93
N ARG A 96 -2.12 -6.46 -10.24
CA ARG A 96 -2.97 -7.65 -10.31
C ARG A 96 -2.49 -8.64 -11.37
N ASP A 97 -2.12 -8.15 -12.54
CA ASP A 97 -1.64 -8.98 -13.65
C ASP A 97 -0.29 -9.61 -13.33
N THR A 98 0.63 -8.86 -12.74
CA THR A 98 1.92 -9.37 -12.30
C THR A 98 1.75 -10.48 -11.29
N LYS A 99 0.86 -10.29 -10.32
CA LYS A 99 0.49 -11.26 -9.32
C LYS A 99 -0.06 -12.54 -9.95
N ARG A 100 -0.97 -12.39 -10.92
CA ARG A 100 -1.55 -13.51 -11.64
C ARG A 100 -0.50 -14.29 -12.42
N GLY A 101 0.40 -13.58 -13.10
CA GLY A 101 1.50 -14.21 -13.84
C GLY A 101 2.39 -15.05 -12.96
N VAL A 102 2.73 -14.56 -11.77
CA VAL A 102 3.54 -15.30 -10.81
C VAL A 102 2.78 -16.52 -10.27
N GLU A 103 1.49 -16.38 -9.98
CA GLU A 103 0.65 -17.50 -9.54
C GLU A 103 0.57 -18.59 -10.60
N GLU A 104 0.43 -18.24 -11.87
CA GLU A 104 0.42 -19.20 -12.98
C GLU A 104 1.75 -19.93 -13.11
N LEU A 105 2.86 -19.22 -12.97
CA LEU A 105 4.20 -19.82 -13.00
C LEU A 105 4.40 -20.80 -11.84
N THR A 106 3.90 -20.47 -10.66
CA THR A 106 4.01 -21.34 -9.48
C THR A 106 3.13 -22.57 -9.59
N SER A 107 1.96 -22.46 -10.22
CA SER A 107 1.05 -23.60 -10.36
C SER A 107 1.54 -24.67 -11.34
N ASP A 108 2.47 -24.31 -12.21
CA ASP A 108 3.09 -25.24 -13.18
C ASP A 108 4.25 -26.05 -12.59
N ILE A 109 4.64 -25.75 -11.39
CA ILE A 109 5.69 -26.46 -10.66
C ILE A 109 5.08 -27.52 -9.76
#